data_f42cb17676d7c086df9b5561753f3c41
#
_entry.id   f42cb17676d7c086df9b5561753f3c41
#
_cell.length_a   1.000
_cell.length_b   1.000
_cell.length_c   1.000
_cell.angle_alpha   90.00
_cell.angle_beta   90.00
_cell.angle_gamma   90.00
#
_symmetry.space_group_name_H-M   'P 1'
#
loop_
_entity.id
_entity.type
_entity.pdbx_description
1 polymer ?
#
loop_
_entity_poly.entity_id
_entity_poly.type
_entity_poly.pdbx_seq_one_letter_code
_entity_poly.pdbx_strand_id
1 'polypeptide(L)'
;MKSASVLALLVLFLAGCASVQPRGTGDLGLVVERATGAVQVVETSGKTVLGEVEGLGDLSHASAVFSRDERYAYVFGRDGGLTKVDLLARRIDQRVIQAGNSIGGAISTDGRLVAAANYTPGGVKFFDAATLAQVAEIPAIGADGKPSKVVGLVDAPGNRFIFALFEAGEIWLVEMKDPAHPKVTKFPAGKEPYDAIVSPDSRWYIAGLFGEDGLAVLDLWHPEQGVKRVLKDYGQGGRSCRCSRCPTWKAGASSAPTPCCPPWAATRCWWWTLKNGPWRAKSWRPASRYSWWASPAAAGCGSTSPSPTTARCR
;
A
#
# COMPACT_ATOMS: atom_id res chain seq x y z
N MET A 1 -65.04 -11.77 7.57
CA MET A 1 -64.03 -10.70 7.46
C MET A 1 -62.80 -10.88 8.36
N LYS A 2 -62.77 -11.87 9.29
CA LYS A 2 -61.57 -12.08 10.16
C LYS A 2 -60.46 -12.95 9.55
N SER A 3 -60.77 -13.76 8.53
CA SER A 3 -59.79 -14.67 7.89
C SER A 3 -58.85 -13.99 6.91
N ALA A 4 -59.24 -12.89 6.25
CA ALA A 4 -58.43 -12.18 5.30
C ALA A 4 -57.30 -11.37 5.95
N SER A 5 -57.53 -10.85 7.14
CA SER A 5 -56.53 -10.05 7.90
C SER A 5 -55.39 -10.91 8.44
N VAL A 6 -55.67 -12.17 8.81
CA VAL A 6 -54.65 -13.10 9.30
C VAL A 6 -53.71 -13.55 8.17
N LEU A 7 -54.28 -13.76 6.96
CA LEU A 7 -53.49 -14.15 5.81
C LEU A 7 -52.57 -13.01 5.33
N ALA A 8 -53.02 -11.77 5.39
CA ALA A 8 -52.22 -10.58 5.04
C ALA A 8 -51.06 -10.37 6.04
N LEU A 9 -51.25 -10.64 7.32
CA LEU A 9 -50.19 -10.57 8.32
C LEU A 9 -49.13 -11.68 8.12
N LEU A 10 -49.54 -12.88 7.74
CA LEU A 10 -48.62 -14.00 7.49
C LEU A 10 -47.76 -13.77 6.26
N VAL A 11 -48.29 -13.14 5.21
CA VAL A 11 -47.53 -12.78 3.99
C VAL A 11 -46.51 -11.67 4.25
N LEU A 12 -46.81 -10.71 5.16
CA LEU A 12 -45.86 -9.69 5.58
C LEU A 12 -44.67 -10.25 6.37
N PHE A 13 -44.88 -11.32 7.15
CA PHE A 13 -43.79 -11.97 7.88
C PHE A 13 -42.87 -12.82 6.97
N LEU A 14 -43.35 -13.32 5.85
CA LEU A 14 -42.57 -14.08 4.88
C LEU A 14 -41.73 -13.21 3.93
N ALA A 15 -42.06 -11.93 3.78
CA ALA A 15 -41.31 -11.00 2.94
C ALA A 15 -40.04 -10.43 3.63
N GLY A 16 -39.85 -10.72 4.92
CA GLY A 16 -38.77 -10.17 5.75
C GLY A 16 -37.44 -10.95 5.75
N CYS A 17 -37.38 -12.12 5.16
CA CYS A 17 -36.14 -12.89 5.03
C CYS A 17 -35.55 -12.74 3.62
N ALA A 18 -35.08 -11.54 3.28
CA ALA A 18 -34.02 -11.46 2.30
C ALA A 18 -32.84 -12.22 2.91
N SER A 19 -32.62 -13.44 2.48
CA SER A 19 -31.51 -14.28 2.91
C SER A 19 -30.23 -13.52 2.55
N VAL A 20 -29.60 -12.90 3.56
CA VAL A 20 -28.23 -12.42 3.40
C VAL A 20 -27.41 -13.66 3.09
N GLN A 21 -27.05 -13.84 1.84
CA GLN A 21 -26.16 -14.93 1.43
C GLN A 21 -24.87 -14.79 2.24
N PRO A 22 -24.47 -15.77 3.05
CA PRO A 22 -23.21 -15.68 3.77
C PRO A 22 -22.07 -15.60 2.77
N ARG A 23 -21.24 -14.55 2.88
CA ARG A 23 -20.07 -14.35 2.03
C ARG A 23 -18.80 -14.63 2.80
N GLY A 24 -17.87 -15.31 2.14
CA GLY A 24 -16.51 -15.42 2.64
C GLY A 24 -15.77 -14.08 2.49
N THR A 25 -15.02 -13.69 3.50
CA THR A 25 -14.23 -12.43 3.47
C THR A 25 -13.08 -12.50 2.48
N GLY A 26 -12.49 -13.68 2.27
CA GLY A 26 -11.35 -13.88 1.37
C GLY A 26 -11.61 -13.64 -0.13
N ASP A 27 -12.85 -13.39 -0.53
CA ASP A 27 -13.21 -13.02 -1.90
C ASP A 27 -13.52 -11.52 -2.05
N LEU A 28 -13.46 -10.76 -0.97
CA LEU A 28 -13.73 -9.33 -0.99
C LEU A 28 -12.48 -8.55 -1.39
N GLY A 29 -12.71 -7.53 -2.20
CA GLY A 29 -11.71 -6.54 -2.61
C GLY A 29 -12.23 -5.14 -2.39
N LEU A 30 -11.32 -4.16 -2.51
CA LEU A 30 -11.62 -2.75 -2.34
C LEU A 30 -11.04 -1.96 -3.52
N VAL A 31 -11.88 -1.12 -4.14
CA VAL A 31 -11.46 -0.17 -5.17
C VAL A 31 -11.57 1.24 -4.60
N VAL A 32 -10.46 1.96 -4.61
CA VAL A 32 -10.41 3.34 -4.10
C VAL A 32 -10.81 4.31 -5.19
N GLU A 33 -11.85 5.08 -4.93
CA GLU A 33 -12.32 6.16 -5.80
C GLU A 33 -11.72 7.50 -5.32
N ARG A 34 -10.59 7.86 -5.90
CA ARG A 34 -9.81 9.01 -5.45
C ARG A 34 -10.54 10.35 -5.59
N ALA A 35 -11.36 10.48 -6.63
CA ALA A 35 -12.03 11.75 -6.95
C ALA A 35 -13.21 12.03 -6.02
N THR A 36 -13.92 11.00 -5.58
CA THR A 36 -15.12 11.11 -4.77
C THR A 36 -14.86 10.98 -3.27
N GLY A 37 -13.70 10.43 -2.89
CA GLY A 37 -13.41 10.12 -1.49
C GLY A 37 -14.21 8.92 -0.98
N ALA A 38 -14.52 7.99 -1.89
CA ALA A 38 -15.29 6.78 -1.64
C ALA A 38 -14.46 5.51 -1.92
N VAL A 39 -14.96 4.38 -1.48
CA VAL A 39 -14.42 3.07 -1.84
C VAL A 39 -15.55 2.14 -2.28
N GLN A 40 -15.31 1.37 -3.34
CA GLN A 40 -16.20 0.28 -3.74
C GLN A 40 -15.74 -1.03 -3.12
N VAL A 41 -16.66 -1.74 -2.51
CA VAL A 41 -16.45 -3.13 -2.09
C VAL A 41 -16.84 -4.03 -3.26
N VAL A 42 -15.92 -4.89 -3.67
CA VAL A 42 -16.09 -5.76 -4.83
C VAL A 42 -15.90 -7.23 -4.45
N GLU A 43 -16.57 -8.10 -5.14
CA GLU A 43 -16.33 -9.54 -5.13
C GLU A 43 -15.35 -9.88 -6.25
N THR A 44 -14.19 -10.44 -5.90
CA THR A 44 -13.08 -10.62 -6.84
C THR A 44 -13.32 -11.78 -7.81
N SER A 45 -13.91 -12.88 -7.36
CA SER A 45 -14.24 -14.04 -8.20
C SER A 45 -15.38 -13.73 -9.18
N GLY A 46 -16.45 -13.12 -8.68
CA GLY A 46 -17.61 -12.73 -9.48
C GLY A 46 -17.42 -11.45 -10.29
N LYS A 47 -16.37 -10.68 -10.02
CA LYS A 47 -16.12 -9.35 -10.59
C LYS A 47 -17.33 -8.41 -10.45
N THR A 48 -17.97 -8.48 -9.30
CA THR A 48 -19.22 -7.78 -9.00
C THR A 48 -18.99 -6.68 -8.00
N VAL A 49 -19.53 -5.49 -8.24
CA VAL A 49 -19.60 -4.42 -7.24
C VAL A 49 -20.71 -4.74 -6.26
N LEU A 50 -20.37 -4.80 -4.98
CA LEU A 50 -21.29 -5.12 -3.89
C LEU A 50 -21.92 -3.88 -3.28
N GLY A 51 -21.23 -2.76 -3.35
CA GLY A 51 -21.68 -1.48 -2.85
C GLY A 51 -20.55 -0.49 -2.69
N GLU A 52 -20.91 0.75 -2.47
CA GLU A 52 -20.02 1.90 -2.26
C GLU A 52 -20.09 2.36 -0.82
N VAL A 53 -18.97 2.83 -0.30
CA VAL A 53 -18.85 3.45 1.02
C VAL A 53 -18.25 4.84 0.81
N GLU A 54 -19.02 5.85 1.10
CA GLU A 54 -18.65 7.26 0.95
C GLU A 54 -18.15 7.87 2.26
N GLY A 55 -17.60 9.09 2.20
CA GLY A 55 -17.25 9.88 3.40
C GLY A 55 -15.88 9.55 3.98
N LEU A 56 -14.97 8.95 3.20
CA LEU A 56 -13.62 8.64 3.66
C LEU A 56 -12.66 9.83 3.61
N GLY A 57 -13.08 10.97 3.06
CA GLY A 57 -12.28 12.20 2.96
C GLY A 57 -11.39 12.25 1.72
N ASP A 58 -10.23 12.89 1.82
CA ASP A 58 -9.32 13.03 0.66
C ASP A 58 -8.56 11.72 0.39
N LEU A 59 -9.01 11.00 -0.61
CA LEU A 59 -8.37 9.78 -1.11
C LEU A 59 -7.47 10.00 -2.34
N SER A 60 -7.09 11.22 -2.65
CA SER A 60 -6.24 11.56 -3.81
C SER A 60 -4.90 10.81 -3.80
N HIS A 61 -4.41 10.44 -2.62
CA HIS A 61 -3.28 9.54 -2.42
C HIS A 61 -3.61 8.62 -1.24
N ALA A 62 -4.33 7.55 -1.50
CA ALA A 62 -4.77 6.62 -0.47
C ALA A 62 -4.19 5.22 -0.68
N SER A 63 -4.04 4.51 0.41
CA SER A 63 -3.74 3.08 0.46
C SER A 63 -4.64 2.39 1.46
N ALA A 64 -4.68 1.06 1.41
CA ALA A 64 -5.46 0.27 2.34
C ALA A 64 -4.71 -1.00 2.74
N VAL A 65 -4.94 -1.42 3.99
CA VAL A 65 -4.54 -2.75 4.50
C VAL A 65 -5.77 -3.44 5.08
N PHE A 66 -5.73 -4.77 5.13
CA PHE A 66 -6.87 -5.57 5.58
C PHE A 66 -6.59 -6.18 6.95
N SER A 67 -7.64 -6.33 7.76
CA SER A 67 -7.59 -7.14 8.98
C SER A 67 -7.22 -8.60 8.64
N ARG A 68 -6.73 -9.35 9.61
CA ARG A 68 -6.27 -10.73 9.38
C ARG A 68 -7.41 -11.69 9.03
N ASP A 69 -8.63 -11.38 9.44
CA ASP A 69 -9.86 -12.06 9.04
C ASP A 69 -10.46 -11.52 7.72
N GLU A 70 -9.80 -10.54 7.10
CA GLU A 70 -10.20 -9.88 5.85
C GLU A 70 -11.61 -9.24 5.89
N ARG A 71 -12.17 -9.04 7.09
CA ARG A 71 -13.47 -8.40 7.27
C ARG A 71 -13.39 -6.88 7.19
N TYR A 72 -12.33 -6.30 7.70
CA TYR A 72 -12.14 -4.85 7.74
C TYR A 72 -11.02 -4.40 6.81
N ALA A 73 -11.23 -3.26 6.16
CA ALA A 73 -10.17 -2.53 5.49
C ALA A 73 -9.86 -1.25 6.27
N TYR A 74 -8.57 -0.98 6.48
CA TYR A 74 -8.08 0.27 7.06
C TYR A 74 -7.56 1.13 5.92
N VAL A 75 -8.27 2.22 5.63
CA VAL A 75 -7.98 3.12 4.52
C VAL A 75 -7.30 4.37 5.06
N PHE A 76 -6.14 4.69 4.49
CA PHE A 76 -5.35 5.86 4.86
C PHE A 76 -5.57 6.95 3.82
N GLY A 77 -6.13 8.07 4.25
CA GLY A 77 -6.41 9.23 3.41
C GLY A 77 -5.32 10.29 3.49
N ARG A 78 -5.20 11.08 2.42
CA ARG A 78 -4.22 12.16 2.33
C ARG A 78 -4.47 13.27 3.35
N ASP A 79 -5.71 13.46 3.77
CA ASP A 79 -6.12 14.39 4.84
C ASP A 79 -5.69 13.96 6.26
N GLY A 80 -4.92 12.88 6.37
CA GLY A 80 -4.55 12.28 7.65
C GLY A 80 -5.65 11.38 8.23
N GLY A 81 -6.69 11.09 7.46
CA GLY A 81 -7.76 10.18 7.86
C GLY A 81 -7.30 8.73 7.92
N LEU A 82 -7.64 8.05 8.99
CA LEU A 82 -7.59 6.59 9.11
C LEU A 82 -9.02 6.10 9.28
N THR A 83 -9.52 5.39 8.28
CA THR A 83 -10.90 4.90 8.23
C THR A 83 -10.93 3.38 8.26
N LYS A 84 -11.66 2.81 9.21
CA LYS A 84 -11.96 1.37 9.29
C LYS A 84 -13.30 1.12 8.61
N VAL A 85 -13.28 0.33 7.56
CA VAL A 85 -14.45 -0.02 6.74
C VAL A 85 -14.80 -1.48 6.99
N ASP A 86 -16.03 -1.77 7.39
CA ASP A 86 -16.60 -3.13 7.44
C ASP A 86 -17.01 -3.53 6.01
N LEU A 87 -16.28 -4.46 5.41
CA LEU A 87 -16.51 -4.89 4.04
C LEU A 87 -17.80 -5.70 3.88
N LEU A 88 -18.19 -6.48 4.91
CA LEU A 88 -19.44 -7.25 4.87
C LEU A 88 -20.66 -6.33 5.02
N ALA A 89 -20.59 -5.38 5.94
CA ALA A 89 -21.66 -4.41 6.17
C ALA A 89 -21.64 -3.24 5.16
N ARG A 90 -20.53 -3.06 4.43
CA ARG A 90 -20.32 -1.97 3.45
C ARG A 90 -20.57 -0.60 4.05
N ARG A 91 -19.93 -0.32 5.17
CA ARG A 91 -20.05 0.94 5.89
C ARG A 91 -18.77 1.29 6.62
N ILE A 92 -18.61 2.57 6.91
CA ILE A 92 -17.59 3.01 7.85
C ILE A 92 -17.94 2.45 9.24
N ASP A 93 -17.00 1.74 9.85
CA ASP A 93 -17.08 1.31 11.24
C ASP A 93 -16.58 2.43 12.16
N GLN A 94 -15.40 2.96 11.86
CA GLN A 94 -14.77 4.06 12.60
C GLN A 94 -13.92 4.90 11.67
N ARG A 95 -13.74 6.19 12.01
CA ARG A 95 -12.82 7.11 11.33
C ARG A 95 -12.21 8.09 12.31
N VAL A 96 -10.90 8.28 12.21
CA VAL A 96 -10.14 9.27 12.98
C VAL A 96 -9.27 10.10 12.04
N ILE A 97 -9.12 11.39 12.33
CA ILE A 97 -8.11 12.25 11.70
C ILE A 97 -6.91 12.27 12.64
N GLN A 98 -5.81 11.65 12.21
CA GLN A 98 -4.66 11.38 13.08
C GLN A 98 -3.44 12.26 12.76
N ALA A 99 -3.40 12.89 11.59
CA ALA A 99 -2.30 13.75 11.14
C ALA A 99 -2.82 14.78 10.12
N GLY A 100 -1.93 15.64 9.64
CA GLY A 100 -2.24 16.59 8.57
C GLY A 100 -2.06 16.01 7.16
N ASN A 101 -1.24 14.98 7.00
CA ASN A 101 -1.01 14.31 5.71
C ASN A 101 -0.46 12.90 5.96
N SER A 102 -1.22 11.91 5.54
CA SER A 102 -0.84 10.50 5.60
C SER A 102 -0.85 9.87 4.21
N ILE A 103 -0.06 8.83 3.98
CA ILE A 103 0.01 8.19 2.65
C ILE A 103 -0.17 6.68 2.71
N GLY A 104 -0.08 6.09 3.87
CA GLY A 104 -0.18 4.64 3.96
C GLY A 104 0.03 4.12 5.36
N GLY A 105 -0.04 2.82 5.47
CA GLY A 105 0.15 2.14 6.74
C GLY A 105 0.30 0.65 6.60
N ALA A 106 0.42 0.01 7.74
CA ALA A 106 0.57 -1.43 7.86
C ALA A 106 -0.26 -1.96 9.04
N ILE A 107 -0.51 -3.25 9.04
CA ILE A 107 -1.16 -3.94 10.16
C ILE A 107 -0.19 -4.97 10.73
N SER A 108 -0.10 -5.06 12.07
CA SER A 108 0.80 -6.01 12.74
C SER A 108 0.51 -7.46 12.35
N THR A 109 1.52 -8.32 12.50
CA THR A 109 1.40 -9.74 12.17
C THR A 109 0.25 -10.42 12.94
N ASP A 110 -0.01 -10.01 14.19
CA ASP A 110 -1.11 -10.51 15.01
C ASP A 110 -2.45 -9.81 14.76
N GLY A 111 -2.48 -8.78 13.91
CA GLY A 111 -3.68 -8.03 13.56
C GLY A 111 -4.20 -7.05 14.60
N ARG A 112 -3.45 -6.81 15.70
CA ARG A 112 -3.92 -5.96 16.80
C ARG A 112 -3.58 -4.48 16.63
N LEU A 113 -2.53 -4.16 15.88
CA LEU A 113 -2.06 -2.80 15.70
C LEU A 113 -2.13 -2.38 14.24
N VAL A 114 -2.65 -1.18 14.00
CA VAL A 114 -2.57 -0.50 12.71
C VAL A 114 -1.58 0.66 12.84
N ALA A 115 -0.59 0.71 11.96
CA ALA A 115 0.39 1.78 11.90
C ALA A 115 0.07 2.72 10.73
N ALA A 116 0.09 4.04 10.95
CA ALA A 116 -0.10 5.06 9.94
C ALA A 116 1.19 5.85 9.70
N ALA A 117 1.65 5.90 8.45
CA ALA A 117 2.80 6.68 8.03
C ALA A 117 2.39 8.11 7.70
N ASN A 118 3.12 9.09 8.23
CA ASN A 118 2.80 10.49 8.07
C ASN A 118 3.91 11.26 7.35
N TYR A 119 3.50 12.16 6.44
CA TYR A 119 4.38 13.14 5.83
C TYR A 119 4.50 14.39 6.69
N THR A 120 3.39 14.81 7.29
CA THR A 120 3.32 15.99 8.14
C THR A 120 2.52 15.67 9.40
N PRO A 121 3.11 15.80 10.57
CA PRO A 121 4.45 16.35 10.87
C PRO A 121 5.61 15.40 10.62
N GLY A 122 5.39 14.21 10.07
CA GLY A 122 6.29 13.06 10.01
C GLY A 122 6.01 12.07 11.15
N GLY A 123 6.67 10.90 11.08
CA GLY A 123 6.49 9.86 12.10
C GLY A 123 5.44 8.82 11.79
N VAL A 124 5.32 7.87 12.70
CA VAL A 124 4.37 6.76 12.64
C VAL A 124 3.52 6.79 13.89
N LYS A 125 2.21 6.74 13.73
CA LYS A 125 1.25 6.55 14.82
C LYS A 125 0.68 5.14 14.77
N PHE A 126 0.52 4.56 15.94
CA PHE A 126 0.02 3.21 16.11
C PHE A 126 -1.33 3.24 16.82
N PHE A 127 -2.25 2.47 16.30
CA PHE A 127 -3.64 2.40 16.76
C PHE A 127 -4.00 0.96 17.07
N ASP A 128 -4.82 0.78 18.10
CA ASP A 128 -5.52 -0.48 18.32
C ASP A 128 -6.45 -0.75 17.13
N ALA A 129 -6.32 -1.92 16.50
CA ALA A 129 -7.05 -2.25 15.30
C ALA A 129 -8.57 -2.41 15.51
N ALA A 130 -9.02 -2.73 16.73
CA ALA A 130 -10.43 -2.86 17.03
C ALA A 130 -11.10 -1.50 17.22
N THR A 131 -10.45 -0.59 17.95
CA THR A 131 -11.07 0.64 18.46
C THR A 131 -10.55 1.92 17.79
N LEU A 132 -9.49 1.85 16.97
CA LEU A 132 -8.73 3.00 16.46
C LEU A 132 -8.25 3.98 17.55
N ALA A 133 -8.15 3.53 18.79
CA ALA A 133 -7.51 4.30 19.86
C ALA A 133 -5.99 4.35 19.58
N GLN A 134 -5.39 5.54 19.66
CA GLN A 134 -3.94 5.68 19.52
C GLN A 134 -3.24 5.06 20.74
N VAL A 135 -2.29 4.16 20.51
CA VAL A 135 -1.56 3.42 21.56
C VAL A 135 -0.09 3.84 21.65
N ALA A 136 0.47 4.33 20.54
CA ALA A 136 1.86 4.80 20.52
C ALA A 136 2.07 5.82 19.38
N GLU A 137 3.17 6.57 19.49
CA GLU A 137 3.65 7.46 18.43
C GLU A 137 5.18 7.46 18.43
N ILE A 138 5.75 7.39 17.23
CA ILE A 138 7.19 7.47 17.01
C ILE A 138 7.45 8.66 16.09
N PRO A 139 7.93 9.79 16.63
CA PRO A 139 8.35 10.93 15.82
C PRO A 139 9.53 10.54 14.93
N ALA A 140 9.44 10.85 13.63
CA ALA A 140 10.52 10.60 12.67
C ALA A 140 11.51 11.78 12.69
N ILE A 141 12.35 11.83 13.71
CA ILE A 141 13.43 12.82 13.78
C ILE A 141 14.72 12.13 13.36
N GLY A 142 15.30 12.56 12.26
CA GLY A 142 16.56 12.05 11.73
C GLY A 142 17.74 12.34 12.65
N ALA A 143 18.91 11.78 12.31
CA ALA A 143 20.15 12.02 13.06
C ALA A 143 20.58 13.50 13.04
N ASP A 144 20.11 14.27 12.04
CA ASP A 144 20.32 15.72 11.93
C ASP A 144 19.38 16.56 12.80
N GLY A 145 18.50 15.92 13.61
CA GLY A 145 17.53 16.57 14.48
C GLY A 145 16.30 17.13 13.74
N LYS A 146 16.14 16.87 12.44
CA LYS A 146 15.03 17.39 11.65
C LYS A 146 13.93 16.34 11.45
N PRO A 147 12.67 16.77 11.34
CA PRO A 147 11.58 15.86 10.99
C PRO A 147 11.75 15.35 9.57
N SER A 148 11.38 14.09 9.35
CA SER A 148 11.42 13.44 8.05
C SER A 148 10.06 12.79 7.74
N LYS A 149 9.69 12.78 6.46
CA LYS A 149 8.55 12.00 5.98
C LYS A 149 8.81 10.53 6.17
N VAL A 150 7.79 9.82 6.60
CA VAL A 150 7.82 8.36 6.65
C VAL A 150 7.24 7.80 5.36
N VAL A 151 7.98 6.89 4.77
CA VAL A 151 7.64 6.20 3.51
C VAL A 151 7.96 4.71 3.62
N GLY A 152 7.39 3.90 2.72
CA GLY A 152 7.69 2.46 2.67
C GLY A 152 7.40 1.71 3.96
N LEU A 153 6.35 2.12 4.71
CA LEU A 153 5.95 1.46 5.94
C LEU A 153 5.30 0.12 5.66
N VAL A 154 5.85 -0.94 6.23
CA VAL A 154 5.34 -2.31 6.16
C VAL A 154 5.46 -3.01 7.50
N ASP A 155 4.66 -4.07 7.70
CA ASP A 155 4.80 -4.98 8.82
C ASP A 155 5.97 -5.96 8.60
N ALA A 156 6.56 -6.39 9.69
CA ALA A 156 7.65 -7.35 9.70
C ALA A 156 7.38 -8.44 10.76
N PRO A 157 7.96 -9.66 10.59
CA PRO A 157 7.73 -10.76 11.52
C PRO A 157 8.00 -10.40 12.98
N GLY A 158 7.17 -10.94 13.90
CA GLY A 158 7.33 -10.74 15.35
C GLY A 158 6.77 -9.42 15.86
N ASN A 159 5.68 -8.93 15.27
CA ASN A 159 5.04 -7.65 15.61
C ASN A 159 6.02 -6.48 15.54
N ARG A 160 6.81 -6.47 14.49
CA ARG A 160 7.71 -5.38 14.14
C ARG A 160 7.12 -4.59 12.98
N PHE A 161 7.51 -3.34 12.88
CA PHE A 161 7.25 -2.48 11.74
C PHE A 161 8.57 -1.93 11.22
N ILE A 162 8.64 -1.74 9.92
CA ILE A 162 9.82 -1.18 9.28
C ILE A 162 9.40 -0.11 8.28
N PHE A 163 10.14 0.98 8.23
CA PHE A 163 9.87 2.10 7.35
C PHE A 163 11.14 2.88 7.04
N ALA A 164 11.07 3.70 6.02
CA ALA A 164 12.15 4.58 5.63
C ALA A 164 11.82 6.04 5.96
N LEU A 165 12.85 6.80 6.31
CA LEU A 165 12.81 8.25 6.49
C LEU A 165 13.40 8.92 5.26
N PHE A 166 12.56 9.62 4.50
CA PHE A 166 12.92 10.15 3.18
C PHE A 166 14.05 11.15 3.24
N GLU A 167 13.90 12.23 4.01
CA GLU A 167 14.91 13.29 4.11
C GLU A 167 16.12 12.86 4.93
N ALA A 168 15.91 12.06 5.96
CA ALA A 168 16.99 11.59 6.84
C ALA A 168 17.87 10.52 6.19
N GLY A 169 17.39 9.82 5.16
CA GLY A 169 18.15 8.75 4.53
C GLY A 169 18.35 7.51 5.40
N GLU A 170 17.38 7.22 6.26
CA GLU A 170 17.46 6.16 7.25
C GLU A 170 16.33 5.13 7.04
N ILE A 171 16.56 3.89 7.49
CA ILE A 171 15.55 2.85 7.68
C ILE A 171 15.44 2.58 9.16
N TRP A 172 14.21 2.57 9.69
CA TRP A 172 13.95 2.29 11.08
C TRP A 172 13.15 1.01 11.24
N LEU A 173 13.63 0.11 12.09
CA LEU A 173 12.94 -1.10 12.51
C LEU A 173 12.41 -0.90 13.92
N VAL A 174 11.11 -1.08 14.10
CA VAL A 174 10.40 -0.85 15.34
C VAL A 174 9.82 -2.15 15.88
N GLU A 175 10.20 -2.53 17.09
CA GLU A 175 9.63 -3.65 17.81
C GLU A 175 8.46 -3.15 18.68
N MET A 176 7.26 -3.69 18.43
CA MET A 176 6.01 -3.31 19.10
C MET A 176 5.50 -4.42 20.04
N LYS A 177 6.40 -5.18 20.67
CA LYS A 177 6.01 -6.20 21.66
C LYS A 177 5.29 -5.59 22.85
N ASP A 178 5.76 -4.42 23.28
CA ASP A 178 5.13 -3.55 24.26
C ASP A 178 4.90 -2.19 23.62
N PRO A 179 3.66 -1.85 23.26
CA PRO A 179 3.33 -0.56 22.63
C PRO A 179 3.65 0.66 23.51
N ALA A 180 3.69 0.50 24.84
CA ALA A 180 4.05 1.59 25.74
C ALA A 180 5.57 1.90 25.70
N HIS A 181 6.37 0.90 25.31
CA HIS A 181 7.84 1.03 25.26
C HIS A 181 8.39 0.48 23.93
N PRO A 182 8.09 1.11 22.79
CA PRO A 182 8.55 0.66 21.47
C PRO A 182 10.08 0.77 21.41
N LYS A 183 10.72 -0.28 20.86
CA LYS A 183 12.17 -0.27 20.65
C LYS A 183 12.46 0.05 19.19
N VAL A 184 13.22 1.11 18.94
CA VAL A 184 13.59 1.57 17.61
C VAL A 184 15.05 1.29 17.34
N THR A 185 15.34 0.58 16.23
CA THR A 185 16.69 0.39 15.69
C THR A 185 16.80 1.14 14.36
N LYS A 186 17.83 1.97 14.22
CA LYS A 186 18.03 2.87 13.09
C LYS A 186 19.19 2.41 12.22
N PHE A 187 19.03 2.48 10.90
CA PHE A 187 20.04 2.08 9.93
C PHE A 187 20.22 3.16 8.87
N PRO A 188 21.45 3.54 8.51
CA PRO A 188 21.68 4.41 7.37
C PRO A 188 21.31 3.66 6.09
N ALA A 189 20.51 4.28 5.23
CA ALA A 189 19.98 3.65 4.00
C ALA A 189 20.56 4.24 2.72
N GLY A 190 20.92 5.52 2.73
CA GLY A 190 21.34 6.28 1.54
C GLY A 190 20.39 7.42 1.24
N LYS A 191 20.51 8.04 0.06
CA LYS A 191 19.77 9.26 -0.24
C LYS A 191 18.32 8.97 -0.61
N GLU A 192 17.41 9.62 0.11
CA GLU A 192 15.98 9.65 -0.19
C GLU A 192 15.40 8.24 -0.44
N PRO A 193 15.49 7.28 0.52
CA PRO A 193 14.77 6.03 0.42
C PRO A 193 13.28 6.32 0.31
N TYR A 194 12.58 5.63 -0.60
CA TYR A 194 11.18 5.92 -0.87
C TYR A 194 10.30 4.70 -0.68
N ASP A 195 9.70 4.18 -1.77
CA ASP A 195 8.87 3.00 -1.66
C ASP A 195 9.67 1.75 -1.30
N ALA A 196 9.05 0.90 -0.49
CA ALA A 196 9.67 -0.33 -0.07
C ALA A 196 8.68 -1.50 -0.04
N ILE A 197 9.24 -2.69 -0.13
CA ILE A 197 8.52 -3.95 0.01
C ILE A 197 9.25 -4.88 0.97
N VAL A 198 8.51 -5.81 1.56
CA VAL A 198 9.09 -6.99 2.20
C VAL A 198 8.97 -8.18 1.25
N SER A 199 10.05 -8.97 1.14
CA SER A 199 10.04 -10.17 0.32
C SER A 199 9.00 -11.18 0.83
N PRO A 200 8.49 -12.07 -0.05
CA PRO A 200 7.43 -13.01 0.33
C PRO A 200 7.79 -13.98 1.46
N ASP A 201 9.07 -14.25 1.67
CA ASP A 201 9.58 -15.01 2.80
C ASP A 201 9.71 -14.17 4.09
N SER A 202 9.28 -12.91 4.03
CA SER A 202 9.34 -11.93 5.12
C SER A 202 10.76 -11.69 5.66
N ARG A 203 11.78 -11.94 4.85
CA ARG A 203 13.18 -11.81 5.26
C ARG A 203 13.79 -10.47 4.88
N TRP A 204 13.49 -9.98 3.66
CA TRP A 204 14.17 -8.83 3.10
C TRP A 204 13.26 -7.62 3.02
N TYR A 205 13.64 -6.55 3.67
CA TYR A 205 13.09 -5.24 3.39
C TYR A 205 13.93 -4.57 2.32
N ILE A 206 13.28 -4.15 1.23
CA ILE A 206 13.92 -3.62 0.04
C ILE A 206 13.32 -2.24 -0.25
N ALA A 207 14.12 -1.19 -0.08
CA ALA A 207 13.73 0.19 -0.35
C ALA A 207 14.42 0.72 -1.61
N GLY A 208 13.65 1.37 -2.49
CA GLY A 208 14.17 2.13 -3.61
C GLY A 208 14.84 3.41 -3.14
N LEU A 209 15.89 3.86 -3.81
CA LEU A 209 16.56 5.12 -3.51
C LEU A 209 16.21 6.15 -4.57
N PHE A 210 15.54 7.21 -4.15
CA PHE A 210 15.09 8.27 -5.05
C PHE A 210 16.21 9.28 -5.37
N GLY A 211 17.08 9.52 -4.40
CA GLY A 211 18.18 10.49 -4.50
C GLY A 211 19.47 9.95 -5.08
N GLU A 212 19.58 8.64 -5.30
CA GLU A 212 20.77 7.98 -5.85
C GLU A 212 20.45 6.64 -6.49
N ASP A 213 21.42 6.05 -7.18
CA ASP A 213 21.25 4.74 -7.82
C ASP A 213 21.23 3.59 -6.80
N GLY A 214 20.46 2.55 -7.13
CA GLY A 214 20.42 1.31 -6.37
C GLY A 214 19.27 1.18 -5.39
N LEU A 215 19.36 0.11 -4.60
CA LEU A 215 18.39 -0.24 -3.58
C LEU A 215 19.09 -0.41 -2.23
N ALA A 216 18.40 -0.05 -1.16
CA ALA A 216 18.78 -0.36 0.22
C ALA A 216 18.05 -1.63 0.66
N VAL A 217 18.79 -2.63 1.15
CA VAL A 217 18.25 -3.94 1.55
C VAL A 217 18.66 -4.26 2.98
N LEU A 218 17.69 -4.56 3.83
CA LEU A 218 17.90 -5.00 5.20
C LEU A 218 17.42 -6.45 5.37
N ASP A 219 18.26 -7.30 5.96
CA ASP A 219 17.88 -8.66 6.35
C ASP A 219 17.12 -8.58 7.70
N LEU A 220 15.81 -8.81 7.68
CA LEU A 220 14.95 -8.76 8.87
C LEU A 220 15.18 -9.93 9.84
N TRP A 221 15.84 -11.00 9.38
CA TRP A 221 16.25 -12.11 10.23
C TRP A 221 17.58 -11.86 10.91
N HIS A 222 18.45 -11.03 10.28
CA HIS A 222 19.77 -10.65 10.75
C HIS A 222 19.98 -9.13 10.66
N PRO A 223 19.15 -8.31 11.35
CA PRO A 223 19.22 -6.86 11.23
C PRO A 223 20.56 -6.28 11.73
N GLU A 224 21.28 -7.00 12.60
CA GLU A 224 22.60 -6.63 13.08
C GLU A 224 23.65 -6.49 11.97
N GLN A 225 23.41 -7.10 10.79
CA GLN A 225 24.29 -6.96 9.63
C GLN A 225 24.14 -5.59 8.93
N GLY A 226 23.13 -4.80 9.30
CA GLY A 226 22.86 -3.51 8.73
C GLY A 226 22.33 -3.54 7.31
N VAL A 227 22.16 -2.37 6.72
CA VAL A 227 21.67 -2.19 5.35
C VAL A 227 22.78 -2.47 4.34
N LYS A 228 22.45 -3.28 3.33
CA LYS A 228 23.32 -3.55 2.17
C LYS A 228 22.82 -2.79 0.96
N ARG A 229 23.74 -2.26 0.17
CA ARG A 229 23.43 -1.59 -1.10
C ARG A 229 23.56 -2.59 -2.25
N VAL A 230 22.50 -2.71 -3.05
CA VAL A 230 22.46 -3.56 -4.26
C VAL A 230 22.09 -2.73 -5.48
N LEU A 231 22.41 -3.21 -6.68
CA LEU A 231 22.16 -2.51 -7.95
C LEU A 231 22.71 -1.08 -7.98
N LYS A 232 23.94 -0.89 -7.47
CA LYS A 232 24.56 0.44 -7.25
C LYS A 232 24.68 1.32 -8.48
N ASP A 233 24.66 0.71 -9.67
CA ASP A 233 24.79 1.38 -10.96
C ASP A 233 23.46 1.39 -11.74
N TYR A 234 22.35 1.11 -11.06
CA TYR A 234 21.02 1.02 -11.67
C TYR A 234 20.09 2.08 -11.09
N GLY A 235 19.57 2.95 -11.96
CA GLY A 235 18.61 3.99 -11.60
C GLY A 235 18.85 5.28 -12.37
N GLN A 236 19.38 6.31 -11.72
CA GLN A 236 19.42 7.65 -12.26
C GLN A 236 20.65 7.98 -13.13
N GLY A 237 21.77 7.27 -13.01
CA GLY A 237 23.05 7.74 -13.55
C GLY A 237 23.76 6.85 -14.54
N GLY A 238 23.49 5.57 -14.57
CA GLY A 238 24.40 4.63 -15.19
C GLY A 238 24.35 4.53 -16.72
N ARG A 239 23.21 4.69 -17.33
CA ARG A 239 23.03 4.74 -18.80
C ARG A 239 21.81 5.59 -19.11
N SER A 240 22.02 6.90 -19.17
CA SER A 240 21.04 7.75 -19.80
C SER A 240 20.83 7.24 -21.24
N CYS A 241 19.69 6.65 -21.52
CA CYS A 241 19.15 6.85 -22.84
C CYS A 241 19.16 8.38 -23.01
N ARG A 242 20.13 8.92 -23.74
CA ARG A 242 20.17 10.32 -24.14
C ARG A 242 19.01 10.57 -25.10
N CYS A 243 17.81 10.46 -24.58
CA CYS A 243 16.69 11.12 -25.18
C CYS A 243 16.71 12.52 -24.59
N SER A 244 17.25 13.47 -25.35
CA SER A 244 17.29 14.90 -25.01
C SER A 244 15.90 15.51 -24.77
N ARG A 245 14.85 14.70 -24.77
CA ARG A 245 13.43 15.06 -24.59
C ARG A 245 12.72 14.31 -23.44
N CYS A 246 13.39 13.40 -22.74
CA CYS A 246 12.81 12.83 -21.53
C CYS A 246 13.25 13.67 -20.33
N PRO A 247 12.34 14.44 -19.70
CA PRO A 247 12.65 15.06 -18.41
C PRO A 247 12.96 13.94 -17.42
N THR A 248 14.01 14.12 -16.66
CA THR A 248 14.41 13.25 -15.54
C THR A 248 13.18 12.87 -14.72
N TRP A 249 12.96 11.60 -14.56
CA TRP A 249 11.86 11.07 -13.77
C TRP A 249 12.05 11.47 -12.31
N LYS A 250 11.46 12.59 -11.94
CA LYS A 250 11.29 12.94 -10.52
C LYS A 250 9.96 12.35 -10.10
N ALA A 251 9.98 11.25 -9.37
CA ALA A 251 8.79 10.73 -8.72
C ALA A 251 8.27 11.82 -7.79
N GLY A 252 7.07 12.31 -8.04
CA GLY A 252 6.46 13.42 -7.31
C GLY A 252 5.89 14.53 -8.18
N ALA A 253 6.21 14.58 -9.49
CA ALA A 253 5.52 15.48 -10.41
C ALA A 253 4.27 14.77 -10.95
N SER A 254 3.11 15.27 -10.61
CA SER A 254 1.80 14.90 -11.19
C SER A 254 1.72 15.41 -12.63
N SER A 255 2.41 14.79 -13.56
CA SER A 255 2.23 14.99 -14.98
C SER A 255 2.24 13.65 -15.68
N ALA A 256 1.26 13.46 -16.56
CA ALA A 256 1.05 12.25 -17.32
C ALA A 256 2.33 11.75 -18.01
N PRO A 257 2.57 10.44 -18.09
CA PRO A 257 3.75 9.89 -18.74
C PRO A 257 3.73 10.25 -20.22
N THR A 258 4.75 10.96 -20.68
CA THR A 258 5.01 11.15 -22.10
C THR A 258 5.37 9.77 -22.71
N PRO A 259 4.86 9.40 -23.90
CA PRO A 259 4.89 8.02 -24.41
C PRO A 259 6.23 7.59 -25.01
N CYS A 260 7.35 7.87 -24.37
CA CYS A 260 8.69 7.55 -24.88
C CYS A 260 9.31 6.26 -24.31
N CYS A 261 8.72 5.66 -23.27
CA CYS A 261 9.11 4.33 -22.78
C CYS A 261 7.85 3.50 -22.52
N PRO A 262 7.66 2.38 -23.20
CA PRO A 262 6.50 1.54 -22.96
C PRO A 262 6.56 0.97 -21.54
N PRO A 263 5.46 0.97 -20.77
CA PRO A 263 5.41 0.58 -19.36
C PRO A 263 5.85 -0.86 -19.10
N TRP A 264 5.91 -1.72 -20.11
CA TRP A 264 6.39 -3.10 -20.01
C TRP A 264 7.92 -3.23 -19.88
N ALA A 265 8.70 -2.20 -20.21
CA ALA A 265 10.17 -2.26 -20.09
C ALA A 265 10.64 -2.21 -18.63
N ALA A 266 9.98 -1.41 -17.80
CA ALA A 266 10.28 -1.35 -16.36
C ALA A 266 9.89 -2.66 -15.66
N THR A 267 8.73 -3.22 -15.98
CA THR A 267 8.23 -4.47 -15.38
C THR A 267 9.07 -5.69 -15.78
N ARG A 268 9.62 -5.72 -17.00
CA ARG A 268 10.51 -6.82 -17.44
C ARG A 268 11.87 -6.81 -16.76
N CYS A 269 12.45 -5.66 -16.43
CA CYS A 269 13.71 -5.59 -15.68
C CYS A 269 13.54 -6.13 -14.25
N TRP A 270 12.45 -5.77 -13.58
CA TRP A 270 12.14 -6.30 -12.24
C TRP A 270 11.94 -7.82 -12.25
N TRP A 271 11.19 -8.34 -13.20
CA TRP A 271 10.97 -9.77 -13.36
C TRP A 271 12.24 -10.54 -13.72
N TRP A 272 13.11 -9.95 -14.51
CA TRP A 272 14.36 -10.59 -14.90
C TRP A 272 15.33 -10.66 -13.73
N THR A 273 15.43 -9.63 -12.90
CA THR A 273 16.30 -9.59 -11.72
C THR A 273 15.82 -10.55 -10.63
N LEU A 274 14.51 -10.67 -10.42
CA LEU A 274 13.93 -11.66 -9.51
C LEU A 274 14.09 -13.09 -9.99
N LYS A 275 14.09 -13.33 -11.31
CA LYS A 275 14.24 -14.66 -11.89
C LYS A 275 15.68 -15.16 -12.00
N ASN A 276 16.64 -14.28 -12.24
CA ASN A 276 18.02 -14.61 -12.59
C ASN A 276 19.08 -14.08 -11.61
N GLY A 277 18.66 -13.34 -10.56
CA GLY A 277 19.54 -12.95 -9.48
C GLY A 277 19.97 -14.17 -8.61
N PRO A 278 20.91 -13.99 -7.68
CA PRO A 278 21.36 -15.05 -6.77
C PRO A 278 20.24 -15.65 -5.90
N TRP A 279 19.04 -15.09 -6.01
CA TRP A 279 17.81 -15.44 -5.31
C TRP A 279 16.93 -16.38 -6.16
N ARG A 280 17.45 -17.54 -6.57
CA ARG A 280 16.60 -18.58 -7.16
C ARG A 280 15.58 -19.04 -6.13
N ALA A 281 14.36 -18.53 -6.21
CA ALA A 281 13.22 -19.06 -5.46
C ALA A 281 12.90 -20.47 -5.96
N LYS A 282 13.09 -21.46 -5.10
CA LYS A 282 12.53 -22.80 -5.31
C LYS A 282 11.01 -22.66 -5.26
N SER A 283 10.36 -23.05 -6.34
CA SER A 283 8.91 -23.25 -6.55
C SER A 283 7.95 -22.48 -5.64
N TRP A 284 7.38 -21.43 -6.20
CA TRP A 284 6.34 -20.61 -5.58
C TRP A 284 4.96 -21.26 -5.67
N ARG A 285 4.30 -21.43 -4.51
CA ARG A 285 2.84 -21.53 -4.44
C ARG A 285 2.33 -20.22 -3.85
N PRO A 286 1.32 -19.57 -4.42
CA PRO A 286 0.82 -18.32 -3.90
C PRO A 286 0.06 -18.60 -2.59
N ALA A 287 0.62 -18.16 -1.48
CA ALA A 287 -0.09 -18.06 -0.23
C ALA A 287 -0.24 -16.57 0.10
N SER A 288 -1.49 -16.15 0.26
CA SER A 288 -1.96 -14.84 0.71
C SER A 288 -1.67 -13.61 -0.16
N ARG A 289 -2.74 -12.93 -0.47
CA ARG A 289 -2.89 -11.77 -1.36
C ARG A 289 -2.32 -10.53 -0.73
N TYR A 290 -1.24 -10.03 -1.32
CA TYR A 290 -0.81 -8.65 -1.10
C TYR A 290 -1.50 -7.75 -2.12
N SER A 291 -2.01 -6.62 -1.67
CA SER A 291 -2.63 -5.61 -2.52
C SER A 291 -1.59 -5.01 -3.47
N TRP A 292 -1.69 -5.36 -4.74
CA TRP A 292 -0.90 -4.75 -5.81
C TRP A 292 -1.59 -3.48 -6.29
N TRP A 293 -0.88 -2.40 -6.32
CA TRP A 293 -1.30 -1.18 -6.98
C TRP A 293 -1.33 -1.37 -8.50
N ALA A 294 -2.50 -1.55 -9.06
CA ALA A 294 -2.72 -1.34 -10.48
C ALA A 294 -3.30 0.07 -10.66
N SER A 295 -2.53 1.01 -11.19
CA SER A 295 -3.07 2.29 -11.66
C SER A 295 -3.94 2.05 -12.88
N PRO A 296 -5.22 2.42 -12.89
CA PRO A 296 -6.03 2.45 -14.10
C PRO A 296 -5.80 3.78 -14.82
N ALA A 297 -4.80 3.84 -15.68
CA ALA A 297 -4.69 4.91 -16.67
C ALA A 297 -4.51 4.28 -18.05
N ALA A 298 -5.57 3.69 -18.58
CA ALA A 298 -5.73 3.43 -19.99
C ALA A 298 -7.19 3.09 -20.31
N ALA A 299 -8.05 4.10 -20.27
CA ALA A 299 -9.31 4.05 -20.99
C ALA A 299 -9.36 5.28 -21.90
N GLY A 300 -9.15 5.07 -23.18
CA GLY A 300 -9.42 6.06 -24.23
C GLY A 300 -8.28 6.33 -25.19
N CYS A 301 -7.97 5.40 -26.09
CA CYS A 301 -7.50 5.73 -27.42
C CYS A 301 -8.10 4.73 -28.40
N GLY A 302 -8.99 5.27 -29.26
CA GLY A 302 -9.67 4.55 -30.31
C GLY A 302 -8.69 3.97 -31.34
N SER A 303 -9.05 2.82 -31.82
CA SER A 303 -8.38 2.08 -32.87
C SER A 303 -8.43 2.82 -34.20
N THR A 304 -7.28 3.19 -34.73
CA THR A 304 -7.04 3.25 -36.18
C THR A 304 -5.61 2.81 -36.42
N SER A 305 -5.47 1.65 -37.01
CA SER A 305 -4.21 1.13 -37.51
C SER A 305 -3.68 1.95 -38.68
N PRO A 306 -2.38 2.19 -38.75
CA PRO A 306 -1.67 1.98 -40.01
C PRO A 306 -0.40 1.11 -39.85
N SER A 307 -0.12 0.48 -40.97
CA SER A 307 0.93 -0.49 -41.30
C SER A 307 2.35 -0.12 -40.89
N PRO A 308 3.26 -1.08 -40.74
CA PRO A 308 4.62 -0.84 -40.24
C PRO A 308 5.53 -0.30 -41.37
N THR A 309 6.05 0.88 -41.14
CA THR A 309 7.20 1.38 -41.89
C THR A 309 8.42 1.46 -40.97
N THR A 310 9.42 0.71 -41.29
CA THR A 310 10.75 0.63 -40.68
C THR A 310 11.40 1.99 -40.54
N ALA A 311 11.63 2.45 -39.32
CA ALA A 311 12.54 3.56 -39.03
C ALA A 311 13.78 2.99 -38.33
N ARG A 312 14.92 2.96 -39.04
CA ARG A 312 16.24 2.73 -38.47
C ARG A 312 16.63 3.95 -37.62
N CYS A 313 16.98 3.73 -36.38
CA CYS A 313 17.73 4.69 -35.58
C CYS A 313 19.23 4.53 -35.93
N ARG A 314 19.85 5.65 -36.30
CA ARG A 314 21.30 5.85 -36.26
C ARG A 314 21.72 6.44 -34.93
#